data_201745dbeb7c065432e3a1b2fe8f0dd8
#
_entry.id   201745dbeb7c065432e3a1b2fe8f0dd8
#
_cell.length_a   1.000
_cell.length_b   1.000
_cell.length_c   1.000
_cell.angle_alpha   90.00
_cell.angle_beta   90.00
_cell.angle_gamma   90.00
#
_symmetry.space_group_name_H-M   'P 1'
#
loop_
_entity.id
_entity.type
_entity.pdbx_description
1 polymer ?
#
loop_
_entity_poly.entity_id
_entity_poly.type
_entity_poly.pdbx_seq_one_letter_code
_entity_poly.pdbx_strand_id
1 'polypeptide(L)'
;MPAFLIETGLKITPMGRAFEYRKATKMKRWGNMARTFTRIGKQIAIAVKAGGPDIENNPHLRAVVANAKRENMPKDNVERAIKNAMGKDQKDYKEMVYEGYGPFGIAVLVETATDNTTRTVANVRSVFNKFGGTLGTSGSLDFMFSHKSVFTIAKKEG
;
A
#
# COMPACT_ATOMS: atom_id res chain seq x y z
N MET A 1 28.60 -48.27 -40.81
CA MET A 1 27.52 -47.30 -40.95
C MET A 1 27.66 -46.29 -39.83
N PRO A 2 28.07 -45.05 -40.06
CA PRO A 2 28.17 -44.07 -38.99
C PRO A 2 26.82 -43.39 -38.75
N ALA A 3 26.46 -43.31 -37.49
CA ALA A 3 25.28 -42.65 -36.98
C ALA A 3 25.37 -41.13 -37.20
N PHE A 4 24.35 -40.58 -37.83
CA PHE A 4 24.18 -39.14 -38.05
C PHE A 4 23.73 -38.49 -36.75
N LEU A 5 24.66 -37.86 -36.03
CA LEU A 5 24.33 -36.98 -34.92
C LEU A 5 23.80 -35.67 -35.49
N ILE A 6 22.49 -35.47 -35.40
CA ILE A 6 21.86 -34.17 -35.65
C ILE A 6 22.18 -33.31 -34.44
N GLU A 7 23.20 -32.47 -34.55
CA GLU A 7 23.39 -31.33 -33.66
C GLU A 7 22.25 -30.32 -33.89
N THR A 8 21.16 -30.47 -33.14
CA THR A 8 20.21 -29.37 -32.96
C THR A 8 20.88 -28.35 -32.08
N GLY A 9 21.61 -27.44 -32.72
CA GLY A 9 22.14 -26.25 -32.09
C GLY A 9 21.04 -25.34 -31.61
N LEU A 10 20.40 -25.66 -30.48
CA LEU A 10 19.57 -24.72 -29.74
C LEU A 10 20.49 -23.63 -29.24
N LYS A 11 20.58 -22.53 -29.98
CA LYS A 11 21.12 -21.26 -29.46
C LYS A 11 20.28 -20.86 -28.29
N ILE A 12 20.66 -21.25 -27.09
CA ILE A 12 20.14 -20.69 -25.84
C ILE A 12 20.54 -19.21 -25.86
N THR A 13 19.67 -18.39 -26.39
CA THR A 13 19.83 -16.94 -26.30
C THR A 13 19.91 -16.59 -24.83
N PRO A 14 20.92 -15.81 -24.40
CA PRO A 14 21.13 -15.50 -22.98
C PRO A 14 20.10 -14.45 -22.51
N MET A 15 18.80 -14.79 -22.57
CA MET A 15 17.73 -13.96 -22.03
C MET A 15 17.80 -13.92 -20.49
N GLY A 16 18.57 -14.83 -19.88
CA GLY A 16 18.81 -14.90 -18.45
C GLY A 16 19.63 -13.76 -17.85
N ARG A 17 20.70 -13.30 -18.51
CA ARG A 17 21.58 -12.26 -17.92
C ARG A 17 20.92 -10.91 -17.73
N ALA A 18 20.16 -10.42 -18.69
CA ALA A 18 19.47 -9.14 -18.57
C ALA A 18 18.35 -9.19 -17.52
N PHE A 19 17.69 -10.34 -17.36
CA PHE A 19 16.70 -10.55 -16.31
C PHE A 19 17.36 -10.61 -14.93
N GLU A 20 18.40 -11.41 -14.75
CA GLU A 20 19.10 -11.55 -13.46
C GLU A 20 19.69 -10.21 -12.99
N TYR A 21 20.31 -9.45 -13.87
CA TYR A 21 20.83 -8.12 -13.55
C TYR A 21 19.74 -7.14 -13.06
N ARG A 22 18.51 -7.25 -13.59
CA ARG A 22 17.38 -6.38 -13.24
C ARG A 22 16.45 -6.99 -12.18
N LYS A 23 16.63 -8.23 -11.83
CA LYS A 23 15.75 -9.00 -10.95
C LYS A 23 15.57 -8.34 -9.60
N ALA A 24 16.66 -7.96 -8.94
CA ALA A 24 16.61 -7.31 -7.63
C ALA A 24 15.78 -6.01 -7.66
N THR A 25 16.00 -5.16 -8.65
CA THR A 25 15.24 -3.91 -8.83
C THR A 25 13.77 -4.15 -9.15
N LYS A 26 13.48 -5.14 -10.02
CA LYS A 26 12.09 -5.54 -10.32
C LYS A 26 11.37 -6.09 -9.09
N MET A 27 12.02 -6.98 -8.34
CA MET A 27 11.44 -7.56 -7.11
C MET A 27 11.16 -6.49 -6.06
N LYS A 28 12.07 -5.54 -5.88
CA LYS A 28 11.86 -4.40 -4.98
C LYS A 28 10.66 -3.54 -5.42
N ARG A 29 10.57 -3.23 -6.72
CA ARG A 29 9.45 -2.48 -7.29
C ARG A 29 8.12 -3.21 -7.10
N TRP A 30 8.06 -4.50 -7.41
CA TRP A 30 6.85 -5.32 -7.24
C TRP A 30 6.44 -5.44 -5.78
N GLY A 31 7.40 -5.61 -4.87
CA GLY A 31 7.14 -5.62 -3.43
C GLY A 31 6.53 -4.30 -2.94
N ASN A 32 7.03 -3.17 -3.41
CA ASN A 32 6.46 -1.86 -3.08
C ASN A 32 5.03 -1.70 -3.65
N MET A 33 4.81 -2.08 -4.92
CA MET A 33 3.47 -2.06 -5.54
C MET A 33 2.49 -2.94 -4.76
N ALA A 34 2.87 -4.15 -4.39
CA ALA A 34 2.02 -5.06 -3.63
C ALA A 34 1.62 -4.47 -2.27
N ARG A 35 2.55 -3.82 -1.55
CA ARG A 35 2.25 -3.12 -0.29
C ARG A 35 1.29 -1.97 -0.50
N THR A 36 1.52 -1.15 -1.53
CA THR A 36 0.65 -0.01 -1.86
C THR A 36 -0.76 -0.49 -2.21
N PHE A 37 -0.89 -1.51 -3.06
CA PHE A 37 -2.20 -2.06 -3.45
C PHE A 37 -2.93 -2.70 -2.26
N THR A 38 -2.20 -3.38 -1.37
CA THR A 38 -2.79 -3.92 -0.14
C THR A 38 -3.33 -2.81 0.76
N ARG A 39 -2.59 -1.71 0.91
CA ARG A 39 -3.02 -0.54 1.68
C ARG A 39 -4.27 0.09 1.08
N ILE A 40 -4.27 0.34 -0.23
CA ILE A 40 -5.42 0.90 -0.94
C ILE A 40 -6.63 -0.03 -0.83
N GLY A 41 -6.45 -1.34 -0.96
CA GLY A 41 -7.52 -2.31 -0.79
C GLY A 41 -8.19 -2.25 0.59
N LYS A 42 -7.41 -2.02 1.66
CA LYS A 42 -7.96 -1.80 3.00
C LYS A 42 -8.73 -0.47 3.11
N GLN A 43 -8.22 0.60 2.52
CA GLN A 43 -8.90 1.90 2.49
C GLN A 43 -10.23 1.81 1.71
N ILE A 44 -10.25 1.07 0.59
CA ILE A 44 -11.49 0.78 -0.14
C ILE A 44 -12.48 0.04 0.76
N ALA A 45 -12.03 -0.97 1.50
CA ALA A 45 -12.90 -1.74 2.39
C ALA A 45 -13.53 -0.86 3.49
N ILE A 46 -12.74 0.04 4.09
CA ILE A 46 -13.22 0.99 5.09
C ILE A 46 -14.24 1.97 4.46
N ALA A 47 -13.90 2.55 3.31
CA ALA A 47 -14.76 3.50 2.62
C ALA A 47 -16.10 2.88 2.20
N VAL A 48 -16.08 1.65 1.67
CA VAL A 48 -17.30 0.91 1.29
C VAL A 48 -18.17 0.60 2.50
N LYS A 49 -17.58 0.19 3.62
CA LYS A 49 -18.35 -0.08 4.85
C LYS A 49 -18.96 1.17 5.46
N ALA A 50 -18.28 2.32 5.36
CA ALA A 50 -18.76 3.58 5.90
C ALA A 50 -19.85 4.24 5.04
N GLY A 51 -19.75 4.19 3.71
CA GLY A 51 -20.63 4.96 2.81
C GLY A 51 -21.20 4.17 1.63
N GLY A 52 -21.04 2.84 1.61
CA GLY A 52 -21.54 1.97 0.54
C GLY A 52 -20.58 1.86 -0.66
N PRO A 53 -20.91 0.93 -1.59
CA PRO A 53 -20.03 0.57 -2.71
C PRO A 53 -20.11 1.52 -3.91
N ASP A 54 -21.06 2.45 -3.90
CA ASP A 54 -21.27 3.37 -5.01
C ASP A 54 -20.29 4.54 -4.95
N ILE A 55 -19.46 4.64 -5.98
CA ILE A 55 -18.42 5.68 -6.10
C ILE A 55 -19.04 7.08 -6.21
N GLU A 56 -20.20 7.21 -6.85
CA GLU A 56 -20.86 8.50 -7.06
C GLU A 56 -21.45 9.04 -5.77
N ASN A 57 -21.98 8.16 -4.92
CA ASN A 57 -22.62 8.52 -3.67
C ASN A 57 -21.68 8.49 -2.45
N ASN A 58 -20.44 7.97 -2.63
CA ASN A 58 -19.43 7.86 -1.56
C ASN A 58 -18.20 8.73 -1.86
N PRO A 59 -18.11 9.96 -1.34
CA PRO A 59 -16.96 10.86 -1.58
C PRO A 59 -15.64 10.28 -1.09
N HIS A 60 -15.64 9.53 0.03
CA HIS A 60 -14.44 8.87 0.57
C HIS A 60 -13.96 7.79 -0.40
N LEU A 61 -14.85 6.92 -0.86
CA LEU A 61 -14.51 5.90 -1.85
C LEU A 61 -13.99 6.51 -3.15
N ARG A 62 -14.59 7.60 -3.61
CA ARG A 62 -14.15 8.34 -4.81
C ARG A 62 -12.72 8.84 -4.66
N ALA A 63 -12.38 9.41 -3.51
CA ALA A 63 -11.01 9.87 -3.22
C ALA A 63 -10.00 8.71 -3.21
N VAL A 64 -10.35 7.58 -2.58
CA VAL A 64 -9.50 6.39 -2.55
C VAL A 64 -9.31 5.78 -3.95
N VAL A 65 -10.36 5.74 -4.78
CA VAL A 65 -10.28 5.26 -6.17
C VAL A 65 -9.43 6.19 -7.03
N ALA A 66 -9.52 7.50 -6.83
CA ALA A 66 -8.64 8.47 -7.50
C ALA A 66 -7.18 8.25 -7.12
N ASN A 67 -6.89 8.00 -5.83
CA ASN A 67 -5.55 7.65 -5.37
C ASN A 67 -5.07 6.31 -5.97
N ALA A 68 -5.93 5.30 -6.06
CA ALA A 68 -5.61 4.02 -6.70
C ALA A 68 -5.18 4.20 -8.17
N LYS A 69 -5.85 5.08 -8.91
CA LYS A 69 -5.47 5.43 -10.29
C LYS A 69 -4.10 6.11 -10.35
N ARG A 70 -3.80 7.01 -9.43
CA ARG A 70 -2.47 7.67 -9.35
C ARG A 70 -1.35 6.68 -9.07
N GLU A 71 -1.61 5.66 -8.26
CA GLU A 71 -0.66 4.59 -7.94
C GLU A 71 -0.62 3.48 -9.02
N ASN A 72 -1.28 3.68 -10.16
CA ASN A 72 -1.38 2.72 -11.26
C ASN A 72 -1.97 1.36 -10.85
N MET A 73 -2.92 1.34 -9.92
CA MET A 73 -3.64 0.12 -9.56
C MET A 73 -4.62 -0.26 -10.67
N PRO A 74 -4.58 -1.50 -11.20
CA PRO A 74 -5.50 -1.94 -12.23
C PRO A 74 -6.96 -1.80 -11.80
N LYS A 75 -7.83 -1.42 -12.74
CA LYS A 75 -9.27 -1.23 -12.50
C LYS A 75 -9.91 -2.49 -11.92
N ASP A 76 -9.57 -3.66 -12.45
CA ASP A 76 -10.07 -4.95 -11.97
C ASP A 76 -9.75 -5.22 -10.49
N ASN A 77 -8.61 -4.74 -10.02
CA ASN A 77 -8.22 -4.87 -8.61
C ASN A 77 -9.05 -3.94 -7.72
N VAL A 78 -9.38 -2.75 -8.20
CA VAL A 78 -10.27 -1.80 -7.49
C VAL A 78 -11.68 -2.39 -7.40
N GLU A 79 -12.25 -2.87 -8.51
CA GLU A 79 -13.58 -3.48 -8.56
C GLU A 79 -13.67 -4.72 -7.68
N ARG A 80 -12.63 -5.56 -7.71
CA ARG A 80 -12.54 -6.73 -6.83
C ARG A 80 -12.48 -6.34 -5.36
N ALA A 81 -11.75 -5.28 -5.02
CA ALA A 81 -11.66 -4.79 -3.64
C ALA A 81 -13.03 -4.27 -3.16
N ILE A 82 -13.76 -3.53 -3.99
CA ILE A 82 -15.12 -3.06 -3.69
C ILE A 82 -16.07 -4.25 -3.50
N LYS A 83 -16.06 -5.22 -4.43
CA LYS A 83 -16.88 -6.43 -4.33
C LYS A 83 -16.58 -7.24 -3.08
N ASN A 84 -15.31 -7.43 -2.76
CA ASN A 84 -14.91 -8.14 -1.55
C ASN A 84 -15.36 -7.41 -0.28
N ALA A 85 -15.31 -6.07 -0.28
CA ALA A 85 -15.73 -5.26 0.86
C ALA A 85 -17.23 -5.39 1.19
N MET A 86 -18.06 -5.79 0.23
CA MET A 86 -19.49 -6.08 0.42
C MET A 86 -19.74 -7.49 1.00
N GLY A 87 -18.75 -8.37 0.96
CA GLY A 87 -18.89 -9.75 1.45
C GLY A 87 -19.08 -9.80 2.97
N LYS A 88 -19.89 -10.76 3.44
CA LYS A 88 -20.18 -10.95 4.87
C LYS A 88 -18.95 -11.36 5.69
N ASP A 89 -17.95 -11.99 5.07
CA ASP A 89 -16.74 -12.50 5.72
C ASP A 89 -15.59 -11.47 5.74
N GLN A 90 -15.83 -10.25 5.27
CA GLN A 90 -14.80 -9.22 5.27
C GLN A 90 -14.50 -8.74 6.68
N LYS A 91 -13.22 -8.80 7.04
CA LYS A 91 -12.72 -8.29 8.32
C LYS A 91 -13.03 -6.81 8.48
N ASP A 92 -13.46 -6.43 9.69
CA ASP A 92 -13.65 -5.03 10.03
C ASP A 92 -12.30 -4.37 10.28
N TYR A 93 -11.89 -3.51 9.36
CA TYR A 93 -10.73 -2.67 9.57
C TYR A 93 -11.12 -1.43 10.35
N LYS A 94 -10.35 -1.13 11.40
CA LYS A 94 -10.43 0.12 12.16
C LYS A 94 -9.22 0.97 11.82
N GLU A 95 -9.47 2.24 11.62
CA GLU A 95 -8.40 3.23 11.51
C GLU A 95 -7.90 3.59 12.90
N MET A 96 -6.59 3.53 13.08
CA MET A 96 -5.92 3.85 14.34
C MET A 96 -4.69 4.67 14.04
N VAL A 97 -4.48 5.69 14.84
CA VAL A 97 -3.29 6.54 14.79
C VAL A 97 -2.39 6.22 15.98
N TYR A 98 -1.13 6.02 15.70
CA TYR A 98 -0.08 5.84 16.71
C TYR A 98 0.90 7.00 16.61
N GLU A 99 1.35 7.45 17.75
CA GLU A 99 2.22 8.60 17.90
C GLU A 99 3.49 8.19 18.62
N GLY A 100 4.61 8.78 18.26
CA GLY A 100 5.86 8.47 18.91
C GLY A 100 7.01 9.32 18.42
N TYR A 101 8.14 9.14 19.05
CA TYR A 101 9.37 9.82 18.70
C TYR A 101 10.36 8.82 18.10
N GLY A 102 10.88 9.16 16.94
CA GLY A 102 12.02 8.50 16.33
C GLY A 102 13.35 8.90 16.98
N PRO A 103 14.47 8.37 16.49
CA PRO A 103 15.79 8.82 16.92
C PRO A 103 15.91 10.35 16.81
N PHE A 104 16.68 10.94 17.72
CA PHE A 104 16.90 12.40 17.79
C PHE A 104 15.64 13.24 18.07
N GLY A 105 14.58 12.64 18.63
CA GLY A 105 13.36 13.36 19.00
C GLY A 105 12.47 13.74 17.80
N ILE A 106 12.61 13.09 16.66
CA ILE A 106 11.77 13.34 15.50
C ILE A 106 10.36 12.81 15.78
N ALA A 107 9.36 13.70 15.73
CA ALA A 107 7.96 13.34 15.88
C ALA A 107 7.49 12.49 14.68
N VAL A 108 6.83 11.38 14.96
CA VAL A 108 6.33 10.43 13.95
C VAL A 108 4.88 10.09 14.27
N LEU A 109 4.01 10.30 13.28
CA LEU A 109 2.61 9.92 13.32
C LEU A 109 2.38 8.78 12.35
N VAL A 110 1.75 7.68 12.81
CA VAL A 110 1.56 6.45 12.05
C VAL A 110 0.07 6.15 11.95
N GLU A 111 -0.50 6.38 10.79
CA GLU A 111 -1.87 6.00 10.46
C GLU A 111 -1.92 4.53 10.03
N THR A 112 -2.81 3.77 10.62
CA THR A 112 -2.96 2.34 10.33
C THR A 112 -4.41 1.96 10.09
N ALA A 113 -4.61 0.97 9.21
CA ALA A 113 -5.89 0.28 9.03
C ALA A 113 -5.72 -1.18 9.45
N THR A 114 -6.36 -1.58 10.55
CA THR A 114 -6.14 -2.89 11.17
C THR A 114 -7.43 -3.60 11.58
N ASP A 115 -7.40 -4.92 11.46
CA ASP A 115 -8.41 -5.85 11.99
C ASP A 115 -8.12 -6.25 13.46
N ASN A 116 -6.90 -5.95 13.97
CA ASN A 116 -6.47 -6.31 15.31
C ASN A 116 -5.54 -5.24 15.89
N THR A 117 -6.09 -4.41 16.76
CA THR A 117 -5.38 -3.30 17.39
C THR A 117 -4.25 -3.75 18.32
N THR A 118 -4.46 -4.85 19.07
CA THR A 118 -3.45 -5.40 19.99
C THR A 118 -2.20 -5.88 19.25
N ARG A 119 -2.38 -6.60 18.14
CA ARG A 119 -1.27 -7.02 17.28
C ARG A 119 -0.56 -5.81 16.67
N THR A 120 -1.31 -4.83 16.22
CA THR A 120 -0.75 -3.67 15.53
C THR A 120 0.06 -2.80 16.47
N VAL A 121 -0.43 -2.49 17.68
CA VAL A 121 0.34 -1.71 18.66
C VAL A 121 1.65 -2.41 19.06
N ALA A 122 1.61 -3.73 19.21
CA ALA A 122 2.82 -4.51 19.52
C ALA A 122 3.86 -4.41 18.39
N ASN A 123 3.41 -4.54 17.14
CA ASN A 123 4.27 -4.43 15.97
C ASN A 123 4.86 -3.01 15.82
N VAL A 124 4.03 -1.97 15.95
CA VAL A 124 4.48 -0.57 15.86
C VAL A 124 5.50 -0.29 16.97
N ARG A 125 5.22 -0.67 18.22
CA ARG A 125 6.16 -0.53 19.34
C ARG A 125 7.48 -1.25 19.09
N SER A 126 7.44 -2.47 18.57
CA SER A 126 8.63 -3.23 18.21
C SER A 126 9.50 -2.51 17.18
N VAL A 127 8.86 -1.87 16.18
CA VAL A 127 9.59 -1.09 15.15
C VAL A 127 10.22 0.15 15.79
N PHE A 128 9.48 0.92 16.58
CA PHE A 128 10.05 2.08 17.27
C PHE A 128 11.27 1.70 18.11
N ASN A 129 11.13 0.67 18.95
CA ASN A 129 12.23 0.20 19.82
C ASN A 129 13.44 -0.27 19.00
N LYS A 130 13.22 -1.01 17.90
CA LYS A 130 14.29 -1.51 17.03
C LYS A 130 15.15 -0.39 16.44
N PHE A 131 14.56 0.75 16.16
CA PHE A 131 15.25 1.89 15.57
C PHE A 131 15.58 3.00 16.56
N GLY A 132 15.55 2.72 17.86
CA GLY A 132 15.93 3.67 18.89
C GLY A 132 14.91 4.79 19.15
N GLY A 133 13.66 4.57 18.75
CA GLY A 133 12.53 5.45 19.02
C GLY A 133 11.67 4.98 20.18
N THR A 134 10.65 5.74 20.52
CA THR A 134 9.71 5.44 21.61
C THR A 134 8.29 5.69 21.13
N LEU A 135 7.39 4.72 21.37
CA LEU A 135 5.96 4.89 21.14
C LEU A 135 5.37 5.71 22.28
N GLY A 136 4.72 6.82 21.95
CA GLY A 136 4.02 7.69 22.90
C GLY A 136 2.60 7.26 23.20
N THR A 137 1.91 8.05 23.99
CA THR A 137 0.48 7.93 24.23
C THR A 137 -0.30 8.66 23.15
N SER A 138 -1.54 8.24 22.89
CA SER A 138 -2.43 8.91 21.93
C SER A 138 -2.65 10.36 22.35
N GLY A 139 -2.58 11.30 21.39
CA GLY A 139 -2.72 12.74 21.59
C GLY A 139 -1.41 13.46 22.03
N SER A 140 -0.30 12.72 22.19
CA SER A 140 0.97 13.34 22.63
C SER A 140 1.61 14.24 21.58
N LEU A 141 1.26 14.06 20.30
CA LEU A 141 1.81 14.82 19.18
C LEU A 141 0.77 15.61 18.38
N ASP A 142 -0.49 15.59 18.78
CA ASP A 142 -1.59 16.26 18.07
C ASP A 142 -1.29 17.76 17.80
N PHE A 143 -0.64 18.43 18.77
CA PHE A 143 -0.27 19.84 18.64
C PHE A 143 0.80 20.12 17.57
N MET A 144 1.55 19.11 17.13
CA MET A 144 2.61 19.24 16.13
C MET A 144 2.14 18.98 14.70
N PHE A 145 1.00 18.31 14.53
CA PHE A 145 0.50 17.90 13.22
C PHE A 145 -0.80 18.59 12.88
N SER A 146 -0.94 19.04 11.64
CA SER A 146 -2.20 19.53 11.08
C SER A 146 -2.60 18.66 9.90
N HIS A 147 -3.78 18.06 9.96
CA HIS A 147 -4.32 17.34 8.82
C HIS A 147 -4.75 18.35 7.74
N LYS A 148 -4.10 18.30 6.58
CA LYS A 148 -4.35 19.22 5.47
C LYS A 148 -4.60 18.45 4.18
N SER A 149 -5.57 18.92 3.40
CA SER A 149 -5.77 18.44 2.04
C SER A 149 -4.97 19.29 1.06
N VAL A 150 -4.31 18.64 0.10
CA VAL A 150 -3.54 19.31 -0.96
C VAL A 150 -4.22 19.04 -2.30
N PHE A 151 -4.56 20.11 -3.00
CA PHE A 151 -5.16 20.02 -4.32
C PHE A 151 -4.21 20.65 -5.35
N THR A 152 -4.01 19.94 -6.46
CA THR A 152 -3.26 20.44 -7.60
C THR A 152 -4.25 20.80 -8.71
N ILE A 153 -4.30 22.08 -9.06
CA ILE A 153 -5.18 22.60 -10.11
C ILE A 153 -4.31 23.05 -11.27
N ALA A 154 -4.63 22.61 -12.49
CA ALA A 154 -3.97 23.09 -13.69
C ALA A 154 -4.28 24.60 -13.87
N LYS A 155 -3.23 25.42 -14.09
CA LYS A 155 -3.42 26.84 -14.42
C LYS A 155 -4.15 26.91 -15.77
N LYS A 156 -5.34 27.52 -15.79
CA LYS A 156 -5.96 27.91 -17.06
C LYS A 156 -5.17 29.09 -17.59
N GLU A 157 -4.65 28.95 -18.81
CA GLU A 157 -4.19 30.11 -19.59
C GLU A 157 -5.43 30.93 -19.95
N GLY A 158 -5.45 32.15 -19.43
CA GLY A 158 -6.47 33.15 -19.75
C GLY A 158 -6.09 33.93 -20.98
#